data_7ca55ffe731fcf45299401b598ffb739
#
_entry.id   7ca55ffe731fcf45299401b598ffb739
#
_cell.length_a   1.000
_cell.length_b   1.000
_cell.length_c   1.000
_cell.angle_alpha   90.00
_cell.angle_beta   90.00
_cell.angle_gamma   90.00
#
_symmetry.space_group_name_H-M   'P 1'
#
loop_
_entity.id
_entity.type
_entity.pdbx_description
1 polymer ?
#
loop_
_entity_poly.entity_id
_entity_poly.type
_entity_poly.pdbx_seq_one_letter_code
_entity_poly.pdbx_strand_id
1 'polypeptide(L)'
;QLQLQESGPGLVKPSETLSLTCTVSGGSISSSRYYWGWIRQPPGKGLEWIGSIYYSGSTYYNPSLKSRVTISVDTSKNQFSLKLSSVTAADTAVYYCARVGGGYANPWGQGTLVTVSS
;
A
#
# COMPACT_ATOMS: atom_id res chain seq x y z
N GLN A 1 12.95 -5.98 15.26
CA GLN A 1 13.04 -6.21 13.83
C GLN A 1 11.68 -6.24 13.19
N LEU A 2 11.15 -5.04 13.01
CA LEU A 2 9.91 -4.87 12.29
C LEU A 2 10.12 -5.23 10.82
N GLN A 3 9.26 -6.09 10.28
CA GLN A 3 9.31 -6.49 8.88
C GLN A 3 7.93 -6.37 8.27
N LEU A 4 7.90 -5.96 7.01
CA LEU A 4 6.69 -5.80 6.23
C LEU A 4 6.80 -6.63 4.95
N GLN A 5 5.69 -7.27 4.55
CA GLN A 5 5.68 -8.09 3.33
C GLN A 5 4.39 -7.88 2.58
N GLU A 6 4.52 -7.45 1.34
CA GLU A 6 3.38 -7.30 0.43
C GLU A 6 2.95 -8.66 -0.11
N SER A 7 1.65 -8.82 -0.35
CA SER A 7 1.11 -9.98 -1.04
C SER A 7 -0.12 -9.58 -1.84
N GLY A 8 -0.37 -10.32 -2.92
CA GLY A 8 -1.52 -10.10 -3.78
C GLY A 8 -1.21 -10.49 -5.22
N PRO A 9 -2.23 -10.48 -6.09
CA PRO A 9 -2.05 -10.84 -7.50
C PRO A 9 -1.11 -9.89 -8.22
N GLY A 10 -0.19 -10.44 -9.01
CA GLY A 10 0.73 -9.65 -9.83
C GLY A 10 0.16 -9.23 -11.17
N LEU A 11 -1.02 -9.74 -11.53
CA LEU A 11 -1.65 -9.42 -12.80
C LEU A 11 -3.11 -9.05 -12.57
N VAL A 12 -3.51 -7.88 -13.06
CA VAL A 12 -4.87 -7.37 -12.92
C VAL A 12 -5.33 -6.89 -14.28
N LYS A 13 -6.60 -7.14 -14.62
CA LYS A 13 -7.16 -6.67 -15.88
C LYS A 13 -7.62 -5.22 -15.78
N PRO A 14 -7.57 -4.47 -16.89
CA PRO A 14 -8.09 -3.10 -16.89
C PRO A 14 -9.54 -3.04 -16.39
N SER A 15 -9.89 -1.97 -15.72
CA SER A 15 -11.17 -1.69 -15.08
C SER A 15 -11.43 -2.48 -13.80
N GLU A 16 -10.64 -3.48 -13.48
CA GLU A 16 -10.80 -4.24 -12.24
C GLU A 16 -10.16 -3.51 -11.06
N THR A 17 -10.29 -4.10 -9.87
CA THR A 17 -9.72 -3.56 -8.65
C THR A 17 -8.45 -4.32 -8.28
N LEU A 18 -7.38 -3.57 -8.10
CA LEU A 18 -6.13 -4.09 -7.57
C LEU A 18 -6.25 -4.19 -6.06
N SER A 19 -5.90 -5.35 -5.50
CA SER A 19 -5.96 -5.59 -4.06
C SER A 19 -4.64 -6.15 -3.57
N LEU A 20 -4.04 -5.48 -2.59
CA LEU A 20 -2.79 -5.90 -1.97
C LEU A 20 -2.94 -5.89 -0.46
N THR A 21 -2.20 -6.76 0.21
CA THR A 21 -2.15 -6.84 1.67
C THR A 21 -0.70 -6.74 2.12
N CYS A 22 -0.48 -6.00 3.19
CA CYS A 22 0.82 -5.93 3.85
C CYS A 22 0.71 -6.62 5.20
N THR A 23 1.52 -7.63 5.42
CA THR A 23 1.60 -8.33 6.69
C THR A 23 2.79 -7.82 7.47
N VAL A 24 2.55 -7.38 8.70
CA VAL A 24 3.56 -6.82 9.59
C VAL A 24 3.94 -7.87 10.62
N SER A 25 5.24 -8.06 10.81
CA SER A 25 5.77 -8.96 11.83
C SER A 25 6.86 -8.25 12.62
N GLY A 26 7.12 -8.74 13.84
CA GLY A 26 8.13 -8.14 14.72
C GLY A 26 7.66 -6.92 15.48
N GLY A 27 6.39 -6.56 15.36
CA GLY A 27 5.78 -5.44 16.06
C GLY A 27 4.29 -5.40 15.79
N SER A 28 3.56 -4.59 16.53
CA SER A 28 2.11 -4.51 16.43
C SER A 28 1.70 -3.18 15.78
N ILE A 29 0.81 -3.27 14.80
CA ILE A 29 0.22 -2.07 14.17
C ILE A 29 -0.49 -1.23 15.22
N SER A 30 -1.22 -1.86 16.13
CA SER A 30 -2.08 -1.16 17.10
C SER A 30 -1.32 -0.49 18.22
N SER A 31 -0.08 -0.88 18.48
CA SER A 31 0.73 -0.25 19.53
C SER A 31 1.63 0.85 18.99
N SER A 32 1.53 1.15 17.72
CA SER A 32 2.39 2.10 17.03
C SER A 32 1.80 3.51 17.08
N ARG A 33 2.67 4.50 17.10
CA ARG A 33 2.29 5.89 16.85
C ARG A 33 2.60 6.32 15.42
N TYR A 34 2.87 5.36 14.58
CA TYR A 34 3.18 5.60 13.18
C TYR A 34 1.97 5.33 12.32
N TYR A 35 2.00 5.88 11.11
CA TYR A 35 1.07 5.51 10.06
C TYR A 35 1.66 4.37 9.25
N TRP A 36 0.80 3.67 8.54
CA TRP A 36 1.17 2.56 7.67
C TRP A 36 0.71 2.93 6.27
N GLY A 37 1.59 2.83 5.30
CA GLY A 37 1.30 3.43 3.99
C GLY A 37 1.67 2.55 2.82
N TRP A 38 1.17 3.00 1.66
CA TRP A 38 1.44 2.39 0.37
C TRP A 38 2.09 3.41 -0.54
N ILE A 39 3.14 2.98 -1.21
CA ILE A 39 3.91 3.78 -2.16
C ILE A 39 4.10 2.92 -3.40
N ARG A 40 4.13 3.54 -4.58
CA ARG A 40 4.38 2.80 -5.82
C ARG A 40 5.42 3.50 -6.67
N GLN A 41 6.02 2.74 -7.56
CA GLN A 41 6.98 3.26 -8.54
C GLN A 41 6.66 2.66 -9.90
N PRO A 42 6.03 3.44 -10.79
CA PRO A 42 5.84 3.02 -12.17
C PRO A 42 7.18 2.85 -12.88
N PRO A 43 7.25 1.99 -13.91
CA PRO A 43 8.51 1.76 -14.61
C PRO A 43 9.14 3.04 -15.12
N GLY A 44 10.42 3.25 -14.80
CA GLY A 44 11.17 4.42 -15.26
C GLY A 44 10.76 5.74 -14.63
N LYS A 45 9.95 5.71 -13.56
CA LYS A 45 9.46 6.93 -12.92
C LYS A 45 9.84 6.94 -11.45
N GLY A 46 9.55 8.06 -10.77
CA GLY A 46 9.83 8.22 -9.36
C GLY A 46 8.78 7.55 -8.48
N LEU A 47 9.03 7.60 -7.19
CA LEU A 47 8.11 7.08 -6.20
C LEU A 47 6.87 7.98 -6.11
N GLU A 48 5.72 7.36 -5.92
CA GLU A 48 4.45 8.06 -5.73
C GLU A 48 3.78 7.52 -4.49
N TRP A 49 3.51 8.40 -3.51
CA TRP A 49 2.76 8.03 -2.32
C TRP A 49 1.29 7.86 -2.69
N ILE A 50 0.70 6.75 -2.25
CA ILE A 50 -0.71 6.42 -2.53
C ILE A 50 -1.59 6.87 -1.37
N GLY A 51 -1.21 6.53 -0.15
CA GLY A 51 -1.97 6.86 1.03
C GLY A 51 -1.43 6.20 2.27
N SER A 52 -1.99 6.58 3.40
CA SER A 52 -1.57 6.07 4.71
C SER A 52 -2.78 5.89 5.62
N ILE A 53 -2.65 4.99 6.59
CA ILE A 53 -3.69 4.73 7.56
C ILE A 53 -3.08 4.64 8.96
N TYR A 54 -3.80 5.15 9.95
CA TYR A 54 -3.49 4.95 11.35
C TYR A 54 -4.29 3.75 11.87
N TYR A 55 -3.82 3.10 12.92
CA TYR A 55 -4.49 1.87 13.39
C TYR A 55 -5.96 2.10 13.80
N SER A 56 -6.32 3.33 14.15
CA SER A 56 -7.70 3.67 14.51
C SER A 56 -8.61 3.82 13.30
N GLY A 57 -8.07 3.80 12.08
CA GLY A 57 -8.83 3.91 10.85
C GLY A 57 -8.71 5.24 10.12
N SER A 58 -8.05 6.24 10.71
CA SER A 58 -7.84 7.54 10.04
C SER A 58 -6.97 7.35 8.81
N THR A 59 -7.40 7.89 7.68
CA THR A 59 -6.71 7.72 6.39
C THR A 59 -6.35 9.07 5.78
N TYR A 60 -5.26 9.07 5.01
CA TYR A 60 -4.85 10.19 4.17
C TYR A 60 -4.49 9.63 2.81
N TYR A 61 -5.07 10.19 1.76
CA TYR A 61 -4.88 9.70 0.40
C TYR A 61 -4.25 10.76 -0.47
N ASN A 62 -3.45 10.31 -1.44
CA ASN A 62 -2.94 11.19 -2.49
C ASN A 62 -4.14 11.79 -3.25
N PRO A 63 -4.26 13.13 -3.33
CA PRO A 63 -5.41 13.74 -3.99
C PRO A 63 -5.65 13.27 -5.43
N SER A 64 -4.58 12.96 -6.16
CA SER A 64 -4.72 12.51 -7.56
C SER A 64 -5.28 11.10 -7.67
N LEU A 65 -5.28 10.32 -6.59
CA LEU A 65 -5.76 8.94 -6.59
C LEU A 65 -6.97 8.74 -5.67
N LYS A 66 -7.32 9.74 -4.90
CA LYS A 66 -8.26 9.65 -3.77
C LYS A 66 -9.57 8.98 -4.15
N SER A 67 -10.11 9.27 -5.33
CA SER A 67 -11.41 8.73 -5.74
C SER A 67 -11.40 7.22 -5.99
N ARG A 68 -10.21 6.62 -6.14
CA ARG A 68 -10.06 5.21 -6.49
C ARG A 68 -9.42 4.37 -5.39
N VAL A 69 -8.95 4.99 -4.31
CA VAL A 69 -8.13 4.33 -3.28
C VAL A 69 -8.96 4.07 -2.03
N THR A 70 -8.81 2.87 -1.49
CA THR A 70 -9.29 2.52 -0.16
C THR A 70 -8.17 1.78 0.57
N ILE A 71 -7.77 2.29 1.73
CA ILE A 71 -6.81 1.62 2.60
C ILE A 71 -7.55 1.24 3.88
N SER A 72 -7.32 0.01 4.33
CA SER A 72 -7.95 -0.52 5.53
C SER A 72 -6.92 -1.22 6.40
N VAL A 73 -7.26 -1.42 7.67
CA VAL A 73 -6.37 -2.08 8.63
C VAL A 73 -7.15 -3.17 9.37
N ASP A 74 -6.50 -4.29 9.61
CA ASP A 74 -7.02 -5.38 10.42
C ASP A 74 -6.00 -5.67 11.52
N THR A 75 -6.22 -5.06 12.69
CA THR A 75 -5.27 -5.18 13.79
C THR A 75 -5.21 -6.59 14.35
N SER A 76 -6.29 -7.37 14.22
CA SER A 76 -6.31 -8.75 14.72
C SER A 76 -5.37 -9.66 13.91
N LYS A 77 -5.18 -9.34 12.64
CA LYS A 77 -4.27 -10.07 11.76
C LYS A 77 -2.92 -9.37 11.59
N ASN A 78 -2.78 -8.19 12.16
CA ASN A 78 -1.58 -7.34 12.02
C ASN A 78 -1.27 -7.06 10.57
N GLN A 79 -2.30 -6.69 9.81
CA GLN A 79 -2.25 -6.43 8.37
C GLN A 79 -2.93 -5.12 8.03
N PHE A 80 -2.50 -4.53 6.92
CA PHE A 80 -3.24 -3.43 6.31
C PHE A 80 -3.27 -3.65 4.80
N SER A 81 -4.28 -3.10 4.13
CA SER A 81 -4.58 -3.47 2.75
C SER A 81 -4.82 -2.24 1.90
N LEU A 82 -4.59 -2.41 0.60
CA LEU A 82 -4.84 -1.41 -0.43
C LEU A 82 -5.83 -1.97 -1.44
N LYS A 83 -6.82 -1.15 -1.80
CA LYS A 83 -7.66 -1.39 -2.96
C LYS A 83 -7.60 -0.18 -3.86
N LEU A 84 -7.29 -0.41 -5.12
CA LEU A 84 -7.24 0.62 -6.15
C LEU A 84 -8.19 0.19 -7.26
N SER A 85 -9.28 0.94 -7.44
CA SER A 85 -10.33 0.57 -8.39
C SER A 85 -10.07 1.13 -9.77
N SER A 86 -10.77 0.56 -10.77
CA SER A 86 -10.77 1.05 -12.16
C SER A 86 -9.36 1.22 -12.71
N VAL A 87 -8.53 0.17 -12.56
CA VAL A 87 -7.13 0.28 -12.94
C VAL A 87 -6.97 0.35 -14.46
N THR A 88 -5.92 1.04 -14.88
CA THR A 88 -5.47 1.11 -16.27
C THR A 88 -3.99 0.73 -16.34
N ALA A 89 -3.45 0.67 -17.55
CA ALA A 89 -2.03 0.39 -17.73
C ALA A 89 -1.12 1.36 -16.96
N ALA A 90 -1.60 2.59 -16.72
CA ALA A 90 -0.85 3.59 -15.97
C ALA A 90 -0.67 3.21 -14.50
N ASP A 91 -1.42 2.22 -14.00
CA ASP A 91 -1.28 1.74 -12.63
C ASP A 91 -0.28 0.59 -12.49
N THR A 92 0.32 0.16 -13.59
CA THR A 92 1.42 -0.80 -13.56
C THR A 92 2.60 -0.20 -12.83
N ALA A 93 3.06 -0.88 -11.78
CA ALA A 93 4.12 -0.36 -10.93
C ALA A 93 4.59 -1.43 -9.94
N VAL A 94 5.74 -1.19 -9.32
CA VAL A 94 6.10 -1.91 -8.11
C VAL A 94 5.42 -1.20 -6.94
N TYR A 95 4.69 -1.94 -6.14
CA TYR A 95 3.96 -1.44 -4.98
C TYR A 95 4.68 -1.84 -3.70
N TYR A 96 4.91 -0.86 -2.84
CA TYR A 96 5.56 -1.06 -1.55
C TYR A 96 4.61 -0.69 -0.43
N CYS A 97 4.65 -1.44 0.67
CA CYS A 97 4.08 -0.98 1.92
C CYS A 97 5.22 -0.56 2.86
N ALA A 98 4.91 0.35 3.78
CA ALA A 98 5.92 0.90 4.66
C ALA A 98 5.28 1.44 5.94
N ARG A 99 6.08 1.52 7.01
CA ARG A 99 5.72 2.29 8.18
C ARG A 99 6.14 3.74 7.94
N VAL A 100 5.24 4.68 8.20
CA VAL A 100 5.44 6.09 7.88
C VAL A 100 5.38 6.94 9.16
N GLY A 101 6.35 7.81 9.33
CA GLY A 101 6.36 8.74 10.43
C GLY A 101 7.55 9.68 10.37
N GLY A 102 7.42 10.87 10.97
CA GLY A 102 8.52 11.82 11.00
C GLY A 102 8.94 12.33 9.63
N GLY A 103 8.05 12.28 8.64
CA GLY A 103 8.34 12.77 7.30
C GLY A 103 9.08 11.77 6.41
N TYR A 104 9.25 10.53 6.83
CA TYR A 104 9.90 9.50 6.03
C TYR A 104 9.28 8.14 6.30
N ALA A 105 9.63 7.17 5.46
CA ALA A 105 9.12 5.81 5.54
C ALA A 105 10.25 4.85 5.86
N ASN A 106 10.09 4.03 6.91
CA ASN A 106 11.07 3.04 7.32
C ASN A 106 10.49 2.14 8.41
N PRO A 107 10.52 0.80 8.33
CA PRO A 107 11.05 0.04 7.20
C PRO A 107 10.05 -0.05 6.04
N TRP A 108 10.53 -0.56 4.91
CA TRP A 108 9.75 -0.83 3.71
C TRP A 108 9.60 -2.33 3.53
N GLY A 109 8.53 -2.75 2.90
CA GLY A 109 8.45 -4.09 2.34
C GLY A 109 9.39 -4.24 1.15
N GLN A 110 9.47 -5.46 0.60
CA GLN A 110 10.36 -5.74 -0.52
C GLN A 110 9.81 -5.22 -1.84
N GLY A 111 8.52 -4.94 -1.88
CA GLY A 111 7.85 -4.52 -3.10
C GLY A 111 7.28 -5.70 -3.88
N THR A 112 6.16 -5.45 -4.54
CA THR A 112 5.53 -6.44 -5.42
C THR A 112 5.14 -5.78 -6.72
N LEU A 113 5.52 -6.38 -7.84
CA LEU A 113 5.16 -5.88 -9.16
C LEU A 113 3.70 -6.22 -9.45
N VAL A 114 2.93 -5.21 -9.85
CA VAL A 114 1.57 -5.41 -10.36
C VAL A 114 1.53 -4.87 -11.79
N THR A 115 1.15 -5.74 -12.72
CA THR A 115 1.00 -5.40 -14.13
C THR A 115 -0.49 -5.36 -14.45
N VAL A 116 -0.93 -4.29 -15.09
CA VAL A 116 -2.30 -4.15 -15.57
C VAL A 116 -2.29 -4.40 -17.07
N SER A 117 -2.91 -5.49 -17.49
CA SER A 117 -2.91 -5.90 -18.90
C SER A 117 -4.11 -6.81 -19.19
N SER A 118 -4.68 -6.64 -20.35
CA SER A 118 -5.80 -7.49 -20.81
C SER A 118 -5.32 -8.82 -21.37
#